data_1147c0c11678784bbecabcaee508bedd
#
_entry.id   1147c0c11678784bbecabcaee508bedd
#
_cell.length_a   1.000
_cell.length_b   1.000
_cell.length_c   1.000
_cell.angle_alpha   90.00
_cell.angle_beta   90.00
_cell.angle_gamma   90.00
#
_symmetry.space_group_name_H-M   'P 1'
#
loop_
_entity.id
_entity.type
_entity.pdbx_description
1 polymer ?
#
loop_
_entity_poly.entity_id
_entity_poly.type
_entity_poly.pdbx_seq_one_letter_code
_entity_poly.pdbx_strand_id
1 'polypeptide(L)'
;MAKSKVMELAIKIAGKVDKSLGTSTKAANKQLATIQKAANKVSTTMTAGLAAMGTGAIAATKYLADLGGEWQTATNQVAASTGAAGKELEGLRDVMEDVYAANYGDSVADVGDAVAMVNRNMANLDQNGLTAATEGALALRDAFEYDVAESTRAAEAIRKNFDSSAEEAFSLIAAGAQNGLDYSGELIDTINEYSSQFAKLGFDADGMFNILQAGADGTAWNLDKVGDAIKEFSI
;
A
#
# COMPACT_ATOMS: atom_id res chain seq x y z
N MET A 1 -24.01 -2.05 10.85
CA MET A 1 -23.81 -0.59 11.03
C MET A 1 -22.44 -0.22 11.62
N ALA A 2 -21.68 -1.16 12.18
CA ALA A 2 -20.32 -0.91 12.70
C ALA A 2 -19.23 -0.87 11.59
N LYS A 3 -19.34 -1.72 10.56
CA LYS A 3 -18.37 -1.81 9.44
C LYS A 3 -18.12 -0.48 8.70
N SER A 4 -19.18 0.33 8.52
CA SER A 4 -19.07 1.64 7.84
C SER A 4 -18.28 2.69 8.64
N LYS A 5 -18.33 2.63 9.97
CA LYS A 5 -17.67 3.64 10.82
C LYS A 5 -16.17 3.37 11.01
N VAL A 6 -15.74 2.12 10.97
CA VAL A 6 -14.33 1.74 11.10
C VAL A 6 -13.58 2.06 9.80
N MET A 7 -14.16 1.74 8.64
CA MET A 7 -13.63 2.16 7.34
C MET A 7 -13.55 3.69 7.21
N GLU A 8 -14.57 4.40 7.68
CA GLU A 8 -14.59 5.88 7.65
C GLU A 8 -13.52 6.49 8.58
N LEU A 9 -13.13 5.80 9.64
CA LEU A 9 -12.09 6.26 10.57
C LEU A 9 -10.68 5.96 10.06
N ALA A 10 -10.45 4.79 9.47
CA ALA A 10 -9.19 4.44 8.81
C ALA A 10 -8.90 5.38 7.62
N ILE A 11 -9.90 5.65 6.79
CA ILE A 11 -9.85 6.65 5.72
C ILE A 11 -9.64 8.07 6.26
N LYS A 12 -10.18 8.41 7.44
CA LYS A 12 -9.99 9.73 8.05
C LYS A 12 -8.61 9.96 8.64
N ILE A 13 -7.89 8.93 9.04
CA ILE A 13 -6.51 9.06 9.58
C ILE A 13 -5.49 9.10 8.43
N ALA A 14 -5.65 8.27 7.41
CA ALA A 14 -4.92 8.38 6.16
C ALA A 14 -5.31 9.64 5.35
N GLY A 15 -6.52 10.18 5.54
CA GLY A 15 -7.10 11.27 4.78
C GLY A 15 -7.24 12.61 5.51
N LYS A 16 -6.52 12.86 6.61
CA LYS A 16 -6.36 14.23 7.14
C LYS A 16 -5.32 15.07 6.41
N VAL A 17 -5.16 14.83 5.15
CA VAL A 17 -4.71 15.85 4.21
C VAL A 17 -5.93 16.66 3.85
N ASP A 18 -5.93 17.94 4.20
CA ASP A 18 -6.99 18.91 3.96
C ASP A 18 -7.59 18.70 2.57
N LYS A 19 -8.93 18.71 2.46
CA LYS A 19 -9.65 18.56 1.17
C LYS A 19 -9.17 19.58 0.10
N SER A 20 -8.56 20.68 0.53
CA SER A 20 -7.94 21.67 -0.34
C SER A 20 -6.66 21.13 -1.01
N LEU A 21 -5.84 20.33 -0.30
CA LEU A 21 -4.66 19.66 -0.84
C LEU A 21 -5.05 18.55 -1.82
N GLY A 22 -6.08 17.75 -1.52
CA GLY A 22 -6.59 16.72 -2.43
C GLY A 22 -7.15 17.26 -3.74
N THR A 23 -7.73 18.47 -3.72
CA THR A 23 -8.21 19.15 -4.94
C THR A 23 -7.06 19.77 -5.73
N SER A 24 -6.07 20.32 -5.01
CA SER A 24 -4.87 20.91 -5.61
C SER A 24 -3.96 19.85 -6.20
N THR A 25 -3.82 18.70 -5.53
CA THR A 25 -3.04 17.54 -6.03
C THR A 25 -3.71 16.90 -7.24
N LYS A 26 -5.04 16.73 -7.25
CA LYS A 26 -5.76 16.24 -8.43
C LYS A 26 -5.64 17.20 -9.62
N ALA A 27 -5.67 18.51 -9.38
CA ALA A 27 -5.47 19.51 -10.44
C ALA A 27 -4.01 19.51 -10.93
N ALA A 28 -3.04 19.41 -10.05
CA ALA A 28 -1.61 19.31 -10.38
C ALA A 28 -1.29 18.01 -11.13
N ASN A 29 -1.85 16.87 -10.68
CA ASN A 29 -1.65 15.58 -11.34
C ASN A 29 -2.35 15.51 -12.71
N LYS A 30 -3.50 16.15 -12.87
CA LYS A 30 -4.15 16.28 -14.17
C LYS A 30 -3.33 17.16 -15.13
N GLN A 31 -2.68 18.19 -14.61
CA GLN A 31 -1.74 19.02 -15.39
C GLN A 31 -0.44 18.25 -15.69
N LEU A 32 0.11 17.48 -14.74
CA LEU A 32 1.27 16.61 -14.95
C LEU A 32 0.99 15.51 -15.97
N ALA A 33 -0.17 14.85 -15.92
CA ALA A 33 -0.56 13.86 -16.92
C ALA A 33 -0.75 14.50 -18.32
N THR A 34 -1.21 15.74 -18.38
CA THR A 34 -1.32 16.51 -19.64
C THR A 34 0.07 16.90 -20.15
N ILE A 35 0.99 17.26 -19.26
CA ILE A 35 2.38 17.57 -19.57
C ILE A 35 3.12 16.29 -19.99
N GLN A 36 2.91 15.16 -19.34
CA GLN A 36 3.48 13.86 -19.73
C GLN A 36 2.99 13.39 -21.10
N LYS A 37 1.68 13.51 -21.38
CA LYS A 37 1.13 13.23 -22.72
C LYS A 37 1.68 14.18 -23.77
N ALA A 38 1.93 15.45 -23.42
CA ALA A 38 2.59 16.42 -24.27
C ALA A 38 4.08 16.09 -24.45
N ALA A 39 4.80 15.72 -23.38
CA ALA A 39 6.23 15.35 -23.42
C ALA A 39 6.47 14.07 -24.26
N ASN A 40 5.60 13.07 -24.15
CA ASN A 40 5.67 11.86 -24.97
C ASN A 40 5.37 12.11 -26.47
N LYS A 41 4.58 13.13 -26.80
CA LYS A 41 4.40 13.62 -28.19
C LYS A 41 5.53 14.51 -28.69
N VAL A 42 6.28 15.10 -27.77
CA VAL A 42 7.29 16.11 -28.02
C VAL A 42 8.68 15.52 -28.23
N SER A 43 8.92 14.27 -27.82
CA SER A 43 10.21 13.59 -27.91
C SER A 43 10.79 13.48 -29.34
N THR A 44 9.99 13.68 -30.37
CA THR A 44 10.45 13.58 -31.78
C THR A 44 10.47 14.91 -32.54
N THR A 45 9.89 16.00 -32.01
CA THR A 45 9.77 17.26 -32.80
C THR A 45 10.40 18.49 -32.09
N MET A 46 10.87 18.35 -30.84
CA MET A 46 11.28 19.52 -30.02
C MET A 46 12.76 19.80 -29.92
N THR A 47 13.65 18.99 -30.48
CA THR A 47 15.07 19.31 -30.51
C THR A 47 15.39 20.55 -31.38
N ALA A 48 14.50 20.94 -32.24
CA ALA A 48 14.70 22.11 -33.11
C ALA A 48 14.02 23.41 -32.63
N GLY A 49 13.00 23.33 -31.73
CA GLY A 49 12.22 24.49 -31.30
C GLY A 49 12.64 25.12 -29.97
N LEU A 50 13.37 24.37 -29.10
CA LEU A 50 13.73 24.80 -27.75
C LEU A 50 14.94 25.73 -27.65
N ALA A 51 15.71 25.87 -28.73
CA ALA A 51 16.83 26.81 -28.80
C ALA A 51 16.40 28.30 -28.68
N ALA A 52 15.12 28.59 -28.84
CA ALA A 52 14.57 29.96 -28.82
C ALA A 52 13.88 30.35 -27.48
N MET A 53 13.76 29.44 -26.50
CA MET A 53 13.14 29.72 -25.21
C MET A 53 14.22 29.90 -24.13
N GLY A 54 14.15 31.00 -23.38
CA GLY A 54 15.15 31.39 -22.38
C GLY A 54 15.33 30.39 -21.21
N THR A 55 16.28 30.66 -20.34
CA THR A 55 16.79 29.81 -19.23
C THR A 55 15.73 29.09 -18.37
N GLY A 56 14.51 29.62 -18.26
CA GLY A 56 13.41 29.00 -17.52
C GLY A 56 12.84 27.73 -18.19
N ALA A 57 12.88 27.65 -19.53
CA ALA A 57 12.41 26.48 -20.26
C ALA A 57 13.42 25.32 -20.18
N ILE A 58 14.72 25.63 -20.09
CA ILE A 58 15.79 24.62 -19.93
C ILE A 58 15.69 23.95 -18.54
N ALA A 59 15.36 24.69 -17.49
CA ALA A 59 15.18 24.14 -16.16
C ALA A 59 13.95 23.21 -16.10
N ALA A 60 12.85 23.60 -16.72
CA ALA A 60 11.65 22.78 -16.79
C ALA A 60 11.83 21.48 -17.59
N THR A 61 12.55 21.56 -18.73
CA THR A 61 12.84 20.36 -19.55
C THR A 61 13.82 19.43 -18.87
N LYS A 62 14.80 19.95 -18.14
CA LYS A 62 15.71 19.13 -17.35
C LYS A 62 14.96 18.42 -16.22
N TYR A 63 14.13 19.14 -15.46
CA TYR A 63 13.31 18.56 -14.42
C TYR A 63 12.40 17.43 -14.92
N LEU A 64 11.73 17.64 -16.06
CA LEU A 64 10.89 16.61 -16.68
C LEU A 64 11.70 15.41 -17.22
N ALA A 65 12.90 15.65 -17.70
CA ALA A 65 13.80 14.57 -18.14
C ALA A 65 14.34 13.76 -16.95
N ASP A 66 14.72 14.44 -15.87
CA ASP A 66 15.18 13.81 -14.63
C ASP A 66 14.04 12.98 -14.01
N LEU A 67 12.82 13.51 -13.94
CA LEU A 67 11.63 12.79 -13.45
C LEU A 67 11.32 11.57 -14.35
N GLY A 68 11.39 11.72 -15.66
CA GLY A 68 11.24 10.60 -16.62
C GLY A 68 12.30 9.51 -16.43
N GLY A 69 13.53 9.91 -16.08
CA GLY A 69 14.64 9.02 -15.76
C GLY A 69 14.40 8.24 -14.45
N GLU A 70 13.86 8.89 -13.44
CA GLU A 70 13.48 8.24 -12.16
C GLU A 70 12.41 7.17 -12.37
N TRP A 71 11.34 7.50 -13.10
CA TRP A 71 10.29 6.53 -13.45
C TRP A 71 10.81 5.34 -14.25
N GLN A 72 11.69 5.59 -15.23
CA GLN A 72 12.30 4.52 -16.01
C GLN A 72 13.17 3.62 -15.13
N THR A 73 13.95 4.20 -14.23
CA THR A 73 14.82 3.46 -13.32
C THR A 73 14.00 2.62 -12.35
N ALA A 74 12.97 3.20 -11.71
CA ALA A 74 12.08 2.49 -10.80
C ALA A 74 11.33 1.35 -11.51
N THR A 75 10.81 1.60 -12.72
CA THR A 75 10.15 0.57 -13.54
C THR A 75 11.09 -0.59 -13.88
N ASN A 76 12.35 -0.29 -14.23
CA ASN A 76 13.36 -1.33 -14.50
C ASN A 76 13.70 -2.14 -13.25
N GLN A 77 13.71 -1.51 -12.06
CA GLN A 77 13.93 -2.18 -10.78
C GLN A 77 12.76 -3.09 -10.43
N VAL A 78 11.53 -2.64 -10.63
CA VAL A 78 10.32 -3.48 -10.49
C VAL A 78 10.37 -4.66 -11.45
N ALA A 79 10.71 -4.46 -12.72
CA ALA A 79 10.88 -5.55 -13.68
C ALA A 79 11.94 -6.57 -13.22
N ALA A 80 13.09 -6.10 -12.73
CA ALA A 80 14.16 -6.97 -12.26
C ALA A 80 13.77 -7.76 -10.99
N SER A 81 13.00 -7.15 -10.09
CA SER A 81 12.61 -7.77 -8.81
C SER A 81 11.40 -8.69 -8.91
N THR A 82 10.51 -8.48 -9.88
CA THR A 82 9.29 -9.28 -10.09
C THR A 82 9.40 -10.27 -11.22
N GLY A 83 10.30 -10.04 -12.20
CA GLY A 83 10.37 -10.77 -13.45
C GLY A 83 9.30 -10.36 -14.47
N ALA A 84 8.49 -9.35 -14.16
CA ALA A 84 7.42 -8.88 -15.02
C ALA A 84 7.96 -8.24 -16.32
N ALA A 85 7.27 -8.48 -17.43
CA ALA A 85 7.62 -7.93 -18.74
C ALA A 85 6.34 -7.62 -19.56
N GLY A 86 6.47 -6.75 -20.57
CA GLY A 86 5.37 -6.41 -21.48
C GLY A 86 4.16 -5.84 -20.71
N LYS A 87 2.99 -6.39 -20.97
CA LYS A 87 1.72 -5.91 -20.37
C LYS A 87 1.65 -6.02 -18.84
N GLU A 88 2.30 -7.03 -18.27
CA GLU A 88 2.37 -7.19 -16.82
C GLU A 88 3.16 -6.04 -16.19
N LEU A 89 4.32 -5.71 -16.75
CA LEU A 89 5.12 -4.58 -16.31
C LEU A 89 4.41 -3.23 -16.52
N GLU A 90 3.67 -3.08 -17.62
CA GLU A 90 2.81 -1.92 -17.84
C GLU A 90 1.77 -1.79 -16.73
N GLY A 91 1.10 -2.88 -16.34
CA GLY A 91 0.15 -2.89 -15.25
C GLY A 91 0.78 -2.54 -13.89
N LEU A 92 1.97 -3.05 -13.58
CA LEU A 92 2.70 -2.68 -12.36
C LEU A 92 3.08 -1.20 -12.36
N ARG A 93 3.47 -0.65 -13.50
CA ARG A 93 3.76 0.76 -13.66
C ARG A 93 2.52 1.64 -13.46
N ASP A 94 1.37 1.23 -14.00
CA ASP A 94 0.10 1.94 -13.78
C ASP A 94 -0.24 1.99 -12.29
N VAL A 95 -0.06 0.87 -11.56
CA VAL A 95 -0.22 0.82 -10.09
C VAL A 95 0.74 1.78 -9.39
N MET A 96 2.02 1.81 -9.79
CA MET A 96 2.98 2.77 -9.23
C MET A 96 2.52 4.22 -9.45
N GLU A 97 2.00 4.52 -10.66
CA GLU A 97 1.50 5.86 -11.00
C GLU A 97 0.29 6.23 -10.12
N ASP A 98 -0.66 5.31 -9.92
CA ASP A 98 -1.85 5.53 -9.09
C ASP A 98 -1.48 5.75 -7.62
N VAL A 99 -0.65 4.89 -7.04
CA VAL A 99 -0.18 4.97 -5.64
C VAL A 99 0.59 6.26 -5.39
N TYR A 100 1.54 6.60 -6.28
CA TYR A 100 2.33 7.83 -6.15
C TYR A 100 1.46 9.08 -6.33
N ALA A 101 0.49 9.04 -7.25
CA ALA A 101 -0.48 10.13 -7.46
C ALA A 101 -1.44 10.32 -6.26
N ALA A 102 -1.68 9.27 -5.49
CA ALA A 102 -2.44 9.31 -4.24
C ALA A 102 -1.60 9.82 -3.06
N ASN A 103 -0.32 10.16 -3.29
CA ASN A 103 0.62 10.72 -2.32
C ASN A 103 1.06 9.71 -1.24
N TYR A 104 1.19 8.45 -1.64
CA TYR A 104 1.87 7.42 -0.85
C TYR A 104 3.33 7.27 -1.28
N GLY A 105 4.17 6.90 -0.32
CA GLY A 105 5.61 6.70 -0.53
C GLY A 105 6.42 8.00 -0.63
N ASP A 106 7.71 7.89 -0.33
CA ASP A 106 8.63 9.03 -0.27
C ASP A 106 9.21 9.41 -1.65
N SER A 107 9.20 8.45 -2.58
CA SER A 107 9.72 8.61 -3.95
C SER A 107 9.10 7.57 -4.89
N VAL A 108 9.27 7.79 -6.20
CA VAL A 108 8.86 6.82 -7.23
C VAL A 108 9.54 5.46 -7.02
N ALA A 109 10.82 5.45 -6.59
CA ALA A 109 11.56 4.23 -6.31
C ALA A 109 10.98 3.49 -5.09
N ASP A 110 10.65 4.20 -4.02
CA ASP A 110 10.02 3.64 -2.81
C ASP A 110 8.66 3.01 -3.13
N VAL A 111 7.82 3.70 -3.91
CA VAL A 111 6.56 3.13 -4.39
C VAL A 111 6.79 1.90 -5.26
N GLY A 112 7.79 1.94 -6.15
CA GLY A 112 8.16 0.79 -6.98
C GLY A 112 8.56 -0.43 -6.15
N ASP A 113 9.37 -0.24 -5.11
CA ASP A 113 9.79 -1.30 -4.21
C ASP A 113 8.58 -1.88 -3.43
N ALA A 114 7.67 -1.02 -2.96
CA ALA A 114 6.45 -1.45 -2.30
C ALA A 114 5.53 -2.25 -3.24
N VAL A 115 5.26 -1.76 -4.45
CA VAL A 115 4.48 -2.47 -5.48
C VAL A 115 5.08 -3.85 -5.78
N ALA A 116 6.40 -3.90 -5.99
CA ALA A 116 7.09 -5.16 -6.26
C ALA A 116 6.99 -6.14 -5.08
N MET A 117 7.04 -5.64 -3.85
CA MET A 117 6.93 -6.45 -2.63
C MET A 117 5.51 -7.00 -2.46
N VAL A 118 4.50 -6.15 -2.61
CA VAL A 118 3.09 -6.57 -2.55
C VAL A 118 2.78 -7.57 -3.65
N ASN A 119 3.20 -7.32 -4.89
CA ASN A 119 2.99 -8.23 -6.02
C ASN A 119 3.60 -9.63 -5.79
N ARG A 120 4.74 -9.72 -5.09
CA ARG A 120 5.36 -11.01 -4.75
C ARG A 120 4.69 -11.71 -3.59
N ASN A 121 4.21 -10.96 -2.60
CA ASN A 121 3.69 -11.53 -1.36
C ASN A 121 2.18 -11.84 -1.42
N MET A 122 1.42 -11.09 -2.24
CA MET A 122 -0.03 -11.25 -2.39
C MET A 122 -0.36 -11.75 -3.80
N ALA A 123 -0.75 -13.03 -3.89
CA ALA A 123 -1.03 -13.65 -5.16
C ALA A 123 -2.43 -13.29 -5.70
N ASN A 124 -2.53 -13.23 -7.04
CA ASN A 124 -3.81 -13.10 -7.76
C ASN A 124 -4.63 -11.85 -7.40
N LEU A 125 -3.97 -10.76 -7.08
CA LEU A 125 -4.62 -9.46 -7.03
C LEU A 125 -4.80 -8.93 -8.45
N ASP A 126 -5.97 -8.36 -8.73
CA ASP A 126 -6.14 -7.49 -9.89
C ASP A 126 -5.44 -6.14 -9.66
N GLN A 127 -5.42 -5.31 -10.66
CA GLN A 127 -4.75 -4.00 -10.59
C GLN A 127 -5.29 -3.12 -9.45
N ASN A 128 -6.60 -3.10 -9.25
CA ASN A 128 -7.22 -2.33 -8.16
C ASN A 128 -6.85 -2.90 -6.78
N GLY A 129 -6.87 -4.22 -6.63
CA GLY A 129 -6.45 -4.91 -5.41
C GLY A 129 -4.98 -4.68 -5.10
N LEU A 130 -4.11 -4.65 -6.12
CA LEU A 130 -2.68 -4.38 -5.95
C LEU A 130 -2.43 -2.91 -5.55
N THR A 131 -3.17 -1.96 -6.14
CA THR A 131 -3.13 -0.54 -5.74
C THR A 131 -3.54 -0.40 -4.28
N ALA A 132 -4.71 -0.92 -3.90
CA ALA A 132 -5.22 -0.85 -2.53
C ALA A 132 -4.29 -1.52 -1.51
N ALA A 133 -3.71 -2.68 -1.85
CA ALA A 133 -2.75 -3.37 -1.00
C ALA A 133 -1.46 -2.58 -0.81
N THR A 134 -0.95 -1.95 -1.87
CA THR A 134 0.27 -1.12 -1.79
C THR A 134 0.03 0.14 -0.96
N GLU A 135 -1.10 0.82 -1.19
CA GLU A 135 -1.50 1.97 -0.37
C GLU A 135 -1.66 1.59 1.11
N GLY A 136 -2.30 0.45 1.40
CA GLY A 136 -2.46 -0.07 2.75
C GLY A 136 -1.14 -0.39 3.43
N ALA A 137 -0.21 -1.04 2.73
CA ALA A 137 1.12 -1.37 3.26
C ALA A 137 1.95 -0.11 3.57
N LEU A 138 1.95 0.87 2.65
CA LEU A 138 2.63 2.15 2.86
C LEU A 138 1.99 2.96 3.98
N ALA A 139 0.65 2.96 4.08
CA ALA A 139 -0.07 3.62 5.18
C ALA A 139 0.28 3.02 6.54
N LEU A 140 0.39 1.69 6.66
CA LEU A 140 0.81 1.01 7.89
C LEU A 140 2.27 1.33 8.25
N ARG A 141 3.17 1.39 7.27
CA ARG A 141 4.55 1.82 7.47
C ARG A 141 4.62 3.24 8.01
N ASP A 142 3.92 4.17 7.36
CA ASP A 142 4.01 5.60 7.69
C ASP A 142 3.30 5.94 9.02
N ALA A 143 2.26 5.18 9.41
CA ALA A 143 1.50 5.45 10.63
C ALA A 143 1.99 4.66 11.86
N PHE A 144 2.53 3.45 11.67
CA PHE A 144 2.85 2.50 12.75
C PHE A 144 4.26 1.94 12.66
N GLU A 145 5.07 2.38 11.68
CA GLU A 145 6.44 1.92 11.44
C GLU A 145 6.54 0.42 11.12
N TYR A 146 5.46 -0.20 10.63
CA TYR A 146 5.47 -1.61 10.22
C TYR A 146 6.28 -1.81 8.94
N ASP A 147 7.05 -2.90 8.90
CA ASP A 147 7.74 -3.31 7.69
C ASP A 147 6.73 -3.70 6.59
N VAL A 148 6.95 -3.21 5.36
CA VAL A 148 6.06 -3.44 4.22
C VAL A 148 5.93 -4.94 3.89
N ALA A 149 7.02 -5.70 3.97
CA ALA A 149 6.98 -7.13 3.68
C ALA A 149 6.21 -7.91 4.75
N GLU A 150 6.40 -7.55 6.02
CA GLU A 150 5.76 -8.23 7.15
C GLU A 150 4.25 -7.92 7.19
N SER A 151 3.88 -6.65 7.08
CA SER A 151 2.47 -6.24 7.03
C SER A 151 1.74 -6.83 5.81
N THR A 152 2.41 -6.93 4.66
CA THR A 152 1.86 -7.56 3.46
C THR A 152 1.63 -9.04 3.66
N ARG A 153 2.55 -9.77 4.33
CA ARG A 153 2.36 -11.18 4.66
C ARG A 153 1.19 -11.38 5.62
N ALA A 154 1.06 -10.53 6.64
CA ALA A 154 -0.06 -10.57 7.58
C ALA A 154 -1.40 -10.31 6.88
N ALA A 155 -1.47 -9.31 6.00
CA ALA A 155 -2.66 -9.03 5.20
C ALA A 155 -3.01 -10.22 4.27
N GLU A 156 -2.01 -10.87 3.64
CA GLU A 156 -2.23 -12.04 2.81
C GLU A 156 -2.71 -13.25 3.65
N ALA A 157 -2.22 -13.41 4.89
CA ALA A 157 -2.71 -14.44 5.79
C ALA A 157 -4.18 -14.22 6.16
N ILE A 158 -4.59 -12.98 6.45
CA ILE A 158 -6.01 -12.63 6.67
C ILE A 158 -6.81 -12.94 5.41
N ARG A 159 -6.37 -12.44 4.26
CA ARG A 159 -7.07 -12.60 2.99
C ARG A 159 -7.33 -14.07 2.64
N LYS A 160 -6.31 -14.92 2.79
CA LYS A 160 -6.42 -16.35 2.45
C LYS A 160 -7.23 -17.16 3.45
N ASN A 161 -7.10 -16.87 4.73
CA ASN A 161 -7.76 -17.66 5.76
C ASN A 161 -9.22 -17.29 5.96
N PHE A 162 -9.60 -16.03 5.66
CA PHE A 162 -10.94 -15.52 5.93
C PHE A 162 -11.68 -15.03 4.68
N ASP A 163 -11.13 -15.25 3.47
CA ASP A 163 -11.73 -14.84 2.19
C ASP A 163 -12.05 -13.34 2.14
N SER A 164 -11.14 -12.54 2.70
CA SER A 164 -11.25 -11.08 2.76
C SER A 164 -10.60 -10.43 1.54
N SER A 165 -11.00 -9.21 1.21
CA SER A 165 -10.26 -8.38 0.25
C SER A 165 -8.94 -7.87 0.85
N ALA A 166 -8.02 -7.39 -0.01
CA ALA A 166 -6.78 -6.75 0.46
C ALA A 166 -7.07 -5.50 1.29
N GLU A 167 -8.01 -4.67 0.85
CA GLU A 167 -8.44 -3.46 1.56
C GLU A 167 -8.98 -3.77 2.96
N GLU A 168 -9.83 -4.80 3.09
CA GLU A 168 -10.35 -5.24 4.39
C GLU A 168 -9.23 -5.74 5.30
N ALA A 169 -8.29 -6.53 4.78
CA ALA A 169 -7.18 -7.07 5.56
C ALA A 169 -6.29 -5.95 6.14
N PHE A 170 -5.87 -5.00 5.31
CA PHE A 170 -5.08 -3.86 5.78
C PHE A 170 -5.86 -2.95 6.73
N SER A 171 -7.17 -2.77 6.51
CA SER A 171 -8.03 -1.98 7.40
C SER A 171 -8.16 -2.62 8.78
N LEU A 172 -8.25 -3.95 8.87
CA LEU A 172 -8.29 -4.67 10.14
C LEU A 172 -6.97 -4.55 10.91
N ILE A 173 -5.82 -4.67 10.23
CA ILE A 173 -4.51 -4.47 10.85
C ILE A 173 -4.40 -3.04 11.39
N ALA A 174 -4.75 -2.03 10.58
CA ALA A 174 -4.74 -0.64 11.00
C ALA A 174 -5.65 -0.38 12.21
N ALA A 175 -6.87 -0.93 12.20
CA ALA A 175 -7.81 -0.80 13.30
C ALA A 175 -7.28 -1.49 14.57
N GLY A 176 -6.67 -2.67 14.46
CA GLY A 176 -6.05 -3.37 15.58
C GLY A 176 -4.92 -2.53 16.20
N ALA A 177 -4.01 -2.01 15.39
CA ALA A 177 -2.92 -1.16 15.85
C ALA A 177 -3.44 0.13 16.54
N GLN A 178 -4.45 0.79 15.95
CA GLN A 178 -5.09 1.99 16.52
C GLN A 178 -5.78 1.72 17.86
N ASN A 179 -6.34 0.55 18.05
CA ASN A 179 -6.99 0.11 19.29
C ASN A 179 -6.01 -0.45 20.31
N GLY A 180 -4.71 -0.35 20.05
CA GLY A 180 -3.65 -0.74 20.98
C GLY A 180 -3.38 -2.23 21.03
N LEU A 181 -3.79 -3.01 20.02
CA LEU A 181 -3.45 -4.44 19.94
C LEU A 181 -1.96 -4.70 19.81
N ASP A 182 -1.21 -3.71 19.33
CA ASP A 182 0.25 -3.85 19.20
C ASP A 182 1.04 -3.44 20.45
N TYR A 183 0.42 -3.56 21.64
CA TYR A 183 1.03 -3.19 22.91
C TYR A 183 2.31 -3.98 23.25
N SER A 184 2.47 -5.16 22.69
CA SER A 184 3.65 -6.01 22.85
C SER A 184 4.59 -6.02 21.63
N GLY A 185 4.24 -5.31 20.54
CA GLY A 185 4.99 -5.30 19.28
C GLY A 185 4.84 -6.60 18.48
N GLU A 186 3.78 -7.39 18.73
CA GLU A 186 3.60 -8.74 18.17
C GLU A 186 2.37 -8.88 17.28
N LEU A 187 1.66 -7.78 16.98
CA LEU A 187 0.40 -7.85 16.23
C LEU A 187 0.60 -8.52 14.86
N ILE A 188 1.58 -8.08 14.11
CA ILE A 188 1.87 -8.59 12.76
C ILE A 188 2.25 -10.07 12.82
N ASP A 189 3.11 -10.46 13.75
CA ASP A 189 3.54 -11.85 13.94
C ASP A 189 2.38 -12.74 14.39
N THR A 190 1.58 -12.27 15.33
CA THR A 190 0.38 -12.98 15.83
C THR A 190 -0.60 -13.25 14.68
N ILE A 191 -0.85 -12.27 13.80
CA ILE A 191 -1.70 -12.46 12.63
C ILE A 191 -1.11 -13.53 11.70
N ASN A 192 0.18 -13.44 11.41
CA ASN A 192 0.88 -14.38 10.52
C ASN A 192 0.80 -15.83 11.07
N GLU A 193 1.04 -16.01 12.35
CA GLU A 193 1.12 -17.33 12.96
C GLU A 193 -0.24 -17.97 13.21
N TYR A 194 -1.22 -17.19 13.70
CA TYR A 194 -2.45 -17.78 14.26
C TYR A 194 -3.70 -17.61 13.40
N SER A 195 -3.72 -16.79 12.34
CA SER A 195 -4.91 -16.60 11.50
C SER A 195 -5.49 -17.91 10.98
N SER A 196 -4.65 -18.89 10.62
CA SER A 196 -5.10 -20.19 10.16
C SER A 196 -5.77 -21.03 11.25
N GLN A 197 -5.37 -20.89 12.51
CA GLN A 197 -5.98 -21.56 13.67
C GLN A 197 -7.36 -20.98 13.97
N PHE A 198 -7.49 -19.65 13.93
CA PHE A 198 -8.79 -19.00 14.07
C PHE A 198 -9.77 -19.44 12.97
N ALA A 199 -9.31 -19.50 11.72
CA ALA A 199 -10.14 -19.96 10.59
C ALA A 199 -10.59 -21.42 10.77
N LYS A 200 -9.70 -22.32 11.22
CA LYS A 200 -10.06 -23.74 11.52
C LYS A 200 -11.14 -23.88 12.59
N LEU A 201 -11.16 -22.98 13.56
CA LEU A 201 -12.18 -22.93 14.62
C LEU A 201 -13.48 -22.25 14.14
N GLY A 202 -13.53 -21.78 12.89
CA GLY A 202 -14.73 -21.21 12.29
C GLY A 202 -14.93 -19.72 12.58
N PHE A 203 -13.91 -19.03 13.07
CA PHE A 203 -13.96 -17.58 13.21
C PHE A 203 -13.75 -16.90 11.85
N ASP A 204 -14.36 -15.73 11.68
CA ASP A 204 -14.02 -14.79 10.62
C ASP A 204 -12.90 -13.84 11.08
N ALA A 205 -12.45 -12.97 10.21
CA ALA A 205 -11.37 -12.01 10.51
C ALA A 205 -11.78 -11.05 11.66
N ASP A 206 -13.01 -10.55 11.65
CA ASP A 206 -13.54 -9.70 12.73
C ASP A 206 -13.53 -10.46 14.07
N GLY A 207 -13.92 -11.74 14.08
CA GLY A 207 -13.90 -12.61 15.25
C GLY A 207 -12.51 -12.82 15.82
N MET A 208 -11.52 -13.03 14.95
CA MET A 208 -10.11 -13.11 15.35
C MET A 208 -9.68 -11.82 16.07
N PHE A 209 -9.87 -10.66 15.45
CA PHE A 209 -9.46 -9.37 16.04
C PHE A 209 -10.22 -9.08 17.35
N ASN A 210 -11.51 -9.43 17.45
CA ASN A 210 -12.28 -9.27 18.69
C ASN A 210 -11.74 -10.14 19.84
N ILE A 211 -11.31 -11.37 19.55
CA ILE A 211 -10.71 -12.25 20.56
C ILE A 211 -9.34 -11.73 20.99
N LEU A 212 -8.50 -11.29 20.04
CA LEU A 212 -7.22 -10.66 20.35
C LEU A 212 -7.41 -9.42 21.22
N GLN A 213 -8.42 -8.58 20.93
CA GLN A 213 -8.75 -7.40 21.72
C GLN A 213 -9.22 -7.78 23.13
N ALA A 214 -10.10 -8.78 23.25
CA ALA A 214 -10.55 -9.26 24.55
C ALA A 214 -9.40 -9.83 25.40
N GLY A 215 -8.43 -10.48 24.77
CA GLY A 215 -7.22 -10.95 25.43
C GLY A 215 -6.34 -9.79 25.92
N ALA A 216 -6.14 -8.76 25.09
CA ALA A 216 -5.40 -7.56 25.44
C ALA A 216 -6.07 -6.80 26.61
N ASP A 217 -7.38 -6.59 26.54
CA ASP A 217 -8.17 -5.94 27.58
C ASP A 217 -8.22 -6.77 28.88
N GLY A 218 -8.16 -8.11 28.76
CA GLY A 218 -8.12 -9.07 29.86
C GLY A 218 -6.74 -9.21 30.52
N THR A 219 -5.80 -8.31 30.25
CA THR A 219 -4.44 -8.30 30.80
C THR A 219 -3.57 -9.52 30.41
N ALA A 220 -3.78 -10.08 29.22
CA ALA A 220 -2.83 -11.04 28.67
C ALA A 220 -1.43 -10.40 28.62
N TRP A 221 -0.41 -11.18 29.01
CA TRP A 221 0.98 -10.69 29.06
C TRP A 221 1.45 -10.12 27.72
N ASN A 222 1.14 -10.82 26.66
CA ASN A 222 1.39 -10.41 25.28
C ASN A 222 0.34 -11.04 24.37
N LEU A 223 0.29 -10.57 23.13
CA LEU A 223 -0.71 -11.00 22.15
C LEU A 223 -0.51 -12.46 21.71
N ASP A 224 0.75 -12.92 21.66
CA ASP A 224 1.14 -14.28 21.33
C ASP A 224 0.48 -15.32 22.27
N LYS A 225 0.32 -15.01 23.56
CA LYS A 225 -0.38 -15.91 24.52
C LYS A 225 -1.85 -16.12 24.19
N VAL A 226 -2.49 -15.13 23.59
CA VAL A 226 -3.88 -15.28 23.12
C VAL A 226 -3.90 -16.22 21.91
N GLY A 227 -2.96 -16.06 20.98
CA GLY A 227 -2.76 -16.94 19.84
C GLY A 227 -2.46 -18.38 20.25
N ASP A 228 -1.53 -18.58 21.19
CA ASP A 228 -1.20 -19.90 21.77
C ASP A 228 -2.43 -20.61 22.34
N ALA A 229 -3.27 -19.89 23.10
CA ALA A 229 -4.50 -20.47 23.65
C ALA A 229 -5.44 -20.94 22.54
N ILE A 230 -5.61 -20.18 21.47
CA ILE A 230 -6.42 -20.56 20.31
C ILE A 230 -5.83 -21.78 19.60
N LYS A 231 -4.50 -21.85 19.46
CA LYS A 231 -3.80 -23.01 18.86
C LYS A 231 -4.06 -24.29 19.63
N GLU A 232 -4.02 -24.25 20.96
CA GLU A 232 -4.32 -25.41 21.82
C GLU A 232 -5.77 -25.91 21.64
N PHE A 233 -6.73 -25.02 21.38
CA PHE A 233 -8.11 -25.40 21.08
C PHE A 233 -8.32 -25.94 19.66
N SER A 234 -7.38 -25.69 18.75
CA SER A 234 -7.48 -26.08 17.32
C SER A 234 -6.89 -27.47 17.03
N ILE A 235 -6.28 -28.14 18.03
CA ILE A 235 -5.71 -29.47 17.96
C ILE A 235 -6.78 -30.51 18.30
#